data_5167a1c96b2e2bd7b9a9951d3cb9b5d5
#
_entry.id   5167a1c96b2e2bd7b9a9951d3cb9b5d5
#
_cell.length_a   1.000
_cell.length_b   1.000
_cell.length_c   1.000
_cell.angle_alpha   90.00
_cell.angle_beta   90.00
_cell.angle_gamma   90.00
#
_symmetry.space_group_name_H-M   'P 1'
#
loop_
_entity.id
_entity.type
_entity.pdbx_description
1 polymer ?
#
loop_
_entity_poly.entity_id
_entity_poly.type
_entity_poly.pdbx_seq_one_letter_code
_entity_poly.pdbx_strand_id
1 'polypeptide(L)'
;GSMIHIWDEDFRRKTETTFLEAYMTHTSTSPNYQMLASLDIGRRQVQLEGFELVEQSIEMAMVLRAKITDNPQLSKYFDVLTVHDFIPDKFRQTGLKEYYSKADGWNRMDEAWEKDEFVLDPTKITLYIGKTGVDGDTFKNKYLMDKFNIQINKTSRNTVLFMTNIGTT
;
A
#
# COMPACT_ATOMS: atom_id res chain seq x y z
N GLY A 1 -11.78 9.14 -8.47
CA GLY A 1 -11.11 10.39 -8.87
C GLY A 1 -9.64 10.35 -8.54
N SER A 2 -8.86 11.14 -9.25
CA SER A 2 -7.43 11.30 -8.98
C SER A 2 -7.08 12.78 -8.97
N MET A 3 -5.98 13.10 -8.30
CA MET A 3 -5.44 14.45 -8.25
C MET A 3 -4.09 14.48 -8.96
N ILE A 4 -3.85 15.57 -9.69
CA ILE A 4 -2.54 15.83 -10.31
C ILE A 4 -1.92 16.98 -9.53
N HIS A 5 -0.77 16.73 -8.92
CA HIS A 5 0.02 17.75 -8.25
C HIS A 5 1.19 18.14 -9.14
N ILE A 6 1.37 19.44 -9.35
CA ILE A 6 2.46 19.98 -10.16
C ILE A 6 3.27 20.90 -9.27
N TRP A 7 4.56 20.59 -9.15
CA TRP A 7 5.53 21.37 -8.40
C TRP A 7 6.68 21.74 -9.34
N ASP A 8 6.49 22.81 -10.11
CA ASP A 8 7.48 23.33 -11.06
C ASP A 8 7.34 24.85 -11.15
N GLU A 9 8.42 25.57 -10.84
CA GLU A 9 8.48 27.04 -10.90
C GLU A 9 8.24 27.58 -12.31
N ASP A 10 8.62 26.84 -13.33
CA ASP A 10 8.48 27.22 -14.73
C ASP A 10 7.15 26.78 -15.36
N PHE A 11 6.30 26.05 -14.63
CA PHE A 11 5.06 25.46 -15.15
C PHE A 11 4.19 26.48 -15.86
N ARG A 12 3.86 27.59 -15.20
CA ARG A 12 3.00 28.65 -15.74
C ARG A 12 3.56 29.25 -17.00
N ARG A 13 4.87 29.44 -17.06
CA ARG A 13 5.55 30.10 -18.18
C ARG A 13 5.70 29.22 -19.41
N LYS A 14 5.97 27.91 -19.21
CA LYS A 14 6.39 27.01 -20.28
C LYS A 14 5.31 26.02 -20.72
N THR A 15 4.50 25.53 -19.80
CA THR A 15 3.70 24.33 -20.04
C THR A 15 2.23 24.44 -19.65
N GLU A 16 1.79 25.49 -18.97
CA GLU A 16 0.42 25.60 -18.45
C GLU A 16 -0.64 25.43 -19.53
N THR A 17 -0.49 26.12 -20.67
CA THR A 17 -1.47 26.05 -21.79
C THR A 17 -1.53 24.65 -22.38
N THR A 18 -0.37 24.06 -22.69
CA THR A 18 -0.29 22.71 -23.26
C THR A 18 -0.81 21.66 -22.29
N PHE A 19 -0.53 21.83 -20.99
CA PHE A 19 -1.06 20.96 -19.95
C PHE A 19 -2.59 21.05 -19.85
N LEU A 20 -3.16 22.25 -19.86
CA LEU A 20 -4.62 22.44 -19.80
C LEU A 20 -5.31 21.84 -21.01
N GLU A 21 -4.74 21.98 -22.21
CA GLU A 21 -5.26 21.35 -23.42
C GLU A 21 -5.24 19.83 -23.33
N ALA A 22 -4.12 19.25 -22.89
CA ALA A 22 -3.99 17.81 -22.68
C ALA A 22 -4.96 17.32 -21.59
N TYR A 23 -5.08 18.04 -20.49
CA TYR A 23 -6.00 17.74 -19.40
C TYR A 23 -7.45 17.72 -19.90
N MET A 24 -7.89 18.76 -20.61
CA MET A 24 -9.24 18.86 -21.16
C MET A 24 -9.55 17.75 -22.17
N THR A 25 -8.56 17.32 -22.94
CA THR A 25 -8.71 16.21 -23.90
C THR A 25 -8.94 14.87 -23.21
N HIS A 26 -8.37 14.66 -22.01
CA HIS A 26 -8.42 13.38 -21.29
C HIS A 26 -9.44 13.35 -20.16
N THR A 27 -10.16 14.45 -19.91
CA THR A 27 -11.19 14.51 -18.88
C THR A 27 -12.58 14.49 -19.46
N SER A 28 -13.56 14.03 -18.67
CA SER A 28 -14.97 14.13 -19.02
C SER A 28 -15.44 15.57 -18.87
N THR A 29 -16.21 16.07 -19.85
CA THR A 29 -16.89 17.36 -19.79
C THR A 29 -18.23 17.30 -19.04
N SER A 30 -18.68 16.09 -18.66
CA SER A 30 -19.96 15.87 -17.97
C SER A 30 -19.71 15.67 -16.48
N PRO A 31 -20.07 16.63 -15.62
CA PRO A 31 -19.90 16.47 -14.18
C PRO A 31 -20.85 15.38 -13.65
N ASN A 32 -20.29 14.45 -12.87
CA ASN A 32 -21.08 13.45 -12.16
C ASN A 32 -21.18 13.87 -10.69
N TYR A 33 -22.33 14.39 -10.30
CA TYR A 33 -22.53 14.92 -8.94
C TYR A 33 -22.44 13.88 -7.84
N GLN A 34 -22.79 12.61 -8.12
CA GLN A 34 -22.64 11.53 -7.15
C GLN A 34 -21.17 11.25 -6.88
N MET A 35 -20.33 11.27 -7.92
CA MET A 35 -18.87 11.14 -7.74
C MET A 35 -18.28 12.34 -6.99
N LEU A 36 -18.73 13.55 -7.27
CA LEU A 36 -18.28 14.75 -6.56
C LEU A 36 -18.70 14.69 -5.09
N ALA A 37 -19.94 14.28 -4.79
CA ALA A 37 -20.41 14.11 -3.43
C ALA A 37 -19.61 13.03 -2.68
N SER A 38 -19.33 11.89 -3.31
CA SER A 38 -18.52 10.83 -2.69
C SER A 38 -17.08 11.28 -2.42
N LEU A 39 -16.49 12.09 -3.28
CA LEU A 39 -15.16 12.69 -3.05
C LEU A 39 -15.15 13.64 -1.86
N ASP A 40 -16.18 14.50 -1.74
CA ASP A 40 -16.29 15.42 -0.59
C ASP A 40 -16.54 14.68 0.73
N ILE A 41 -17.40 13.66 0.71
CA ILE A 41 -17.63 12.81 1.88
C ILE A 41 -16.33 12.10 2.29
N GLY A 42 -15.61 11.50 1.34
CA GLY A 42 -14.34 10.85 1.63
C GLY A 42 -13.28 11.82 2.17
N ARG A 43 -13.18 13.01 1.60
CA ARG A 43 -12.32 14.08 2.12
C ARG A 43 -12.67 14.43 3.56
N ARG A 44 -13.96 14.58 3.85
CA ARG A 44 -14.43 14.94 5.20
C ARG A 44 -14.18 13.83 6.21
N GLN A 45 -14.36 12.58 5.82
CA GLN A 45 -14.02 11.43 6.65
C GLN A 45 -12.53 11.44 7.02
N VAL A 46 -11.65 11.62 6.03
CA VAL A 46 -10.20 11.71 6.29
C VAL A 46 -9.85 12.90 7.19
N GLN A 47 -10.54 14.03 7.03
CA GLN A 47 -10.32 15.20 7.89
C GLN A 47 -10.71 14.95 9.36
N LEU A 48 -11.76 14.19 9.60
CA LEU A 48 -12.31 13.96 10.94
C LEU A 48 -11.68 12.76 11.65
N GLU A 49 -11.44 11.68 10.92
CA GLU A 49 -11.09 10.36 11.46
C GLU A 49 -9.84 9.75 10.80
N GLY A 50 -9.24 10.45 9.83
CA GLY A 50 -8.22 9.87 8.96
C GLY A 50 -6.99 9.38 9.70
N PHE A 51 -6.54 10.08 10.73
CA PHE A 51 -5.38 9.66 11.52
C PHE A 51 -5.63 8.29 12.16
N GLU A 52 -6.74 8.17 12.87
CA GLU A 52 -7.12 6.96 13.60
C GLU A 52 -7.37 5.78 12.65
N LEU A 53 -8.05 6.02 11.53
CA LEU A 53 -8.33 5.00 10.53
C LEU A 53 -7.06 4.51 9.80
N VAL A 54 -6.12 5.40 9.51
CA VAL A 54 -4.85 5.05 8.90
C VAL A 54 -3.97 4.28 9.89
N GLU A 55 -3.89 4.72 11.13
CA GLU A 55 -3.17 4.03 12.21
C GLU A 55 -3.67 2.60 12.37
N GLN A 56 -4.98 2.40 12.48
CA GLN A 56 -5.60 1.07 12.55
C GLN A 56 -5.27 0.20 11.32
N SER A 57 -5.26 0.79 10.12
CA SER A 57 -4.88 0.07 8.90
C SER A 57 -3.44 -0.40 8.92
N ILE A 58 -2.52 0.44 9.42
CA ILE A 58 -1.10 0.10 9.57
C ILE A 58 -0.93 -0.99 10.63
N GLU A 59 -1.55 -0.83 11.78
CA GLU A 59 -1.48 -1.82 12.86
C GLU A 59 -2.00 -3.19 12.41
N MET A 60 -3.13 -3.22 11.72
CA MET A 60 -3.69 -4.46 11.16
C MET A 60 -2.71 -5.14 10.20
N ALA A 61 -2.08 -4.38 9.31
CA ALA A 61 -1.08 -4.91 8.39
C ALA A 61 0.11 -5.51 9.15
N MET A 62 0.62 -4.82 10.16
CA MET A 62 1.76 -5.25 10.96
C MET A 62 1.44 -6.49 11.79
N VAL A 63 0.26 -6.54 12.40
CA VAL A 63 -0.21 -7.72 13.15
C VAL A 63 -0.36 -8.92 12.21
N LEU A 64 -0.88 -8.73 11.01
CA LEU A 64 -1.00 -9.82 10.03
C LEU A 64 0.38 -10.36 9.62
N ARG A 65 1.34 -9.48 9.35
CA ARG A 65 2.75 -9.86 9.06
C ARG A 65 3.33 -10.70 10.18
N ALA A 66 3.22 -10.22 11.41
CA ALA A 66 3.72 -10.93 12.60
C ALA A 66 3.05 -12.31 12.78
N LYS A 67 1.73 -12.39 12.60
CA LYS A 67 1.00 -13.67 12.70
C LYS A 67 1.46 -14.71 11.68
N ILE A 68 1.82 -14.30 10.48
CA ILE A 68 2.35 -15.21 9.44
C ILE A 68 3.79 -15.64 9.80
N THR A 69 4.64 -14.66 10.13
CA THR A 69 6.06 -14.91 10.41
C THR A 69 6.28 -15.73 11.66
N ASP A 70 5.51 -15.47 12.72
CA ASP A 70 5.65 -16.13 14.01
C ASP A 70 4.98 -17.51 14.08
N ASN A 71 4.16 -17.85 13.08
CA ASN A 71 3.51 -19.15 13.05
C ASN A 71 4.44 -20.21 12.44
N PRO A 72 4.87 -21.25 13.22
CA PRO A 72 5.84 -22.25 12.74
C PRO A 72 5.35 -23.11 11.57
N GLN A 73 4.05 -23.19 11.37
CA GLN A 73 3.48 -23.93 10.23
C GLN A 73 3.42 -23.07 8.98
N LEU A 74 2.99 -21.80 9.13
CA LEU A 74 2.89 -20.88 7.99
C LEU A 74 4.26 -20.49 7.46
N SER A 75 5.21 -20.19 8.33
CA SER A 75 6.58 -19.79 7.94
C SER A 75 7.37 -20.85 7.17
N LYS A 76 6.90 -22.10 7.15
CA LYS A 76 7.48 -23.15 6.29
C LYS A 76 7.16 -22.93 4.80
N TYR A 77 6.03 -22.33 4.50
CA TYR A 77 5.51 -22.21 3.15
C TYR A 77 5.42 -20.77 2.66
N PHE A 78 5.38 -19.81 3.58
CA PHE A 78 5.16 -18.40 3.30
C PHE A 78 6.25 -17.55 3.94
N ASP A 79 6.80 -16.62 3.16
CA ASP A 79 7.67 -15.58 3.70
C ASP A 79 7.02 -14.21 3.46
N VAL A 80 6.91 -13.41 4.51
CA VAL A 80 6.52 -12.00 4.37
C VAL A 80 7.75 -11.22 3.94
N LEU A 81 7.70 -10.62 2.75
CA LEU A 81 8.80 -9.80 2.27
C LEU A 81 8.80 -8.45 2.99
N THR A 82 9.98 -8.04 3.43
CA THR A 82 10.21 -6.86 4.26
C THR A 82 10.88 -5.73 3.48
N VAL A 83 11.08 -4.60 4.11
CA VAL A 83 11.82 -3.49 3.51
C VAL A 83 13.23 -3.91 3.08
N HIS A 84 13.86 -4.83 3.83
CA HIS A 84 15.18 -5.36 3.51
C HIS A 84 15.21 -6.13 2.18
N ASP A 85 14.13 -6.80 1.83
CA ASP A 85 14.04 -7.59 0.59
C ASP A 85 13.82 -6.71 -0.65
N PHE A 86 13.21 -5.53 -0.48
CA PHE A 86 12.85 -4.65 -1.59
C PHE A 86 13.79 -3.48 -1.80
N ILE A 87 14.37 -2.92 -0.73
CA ILE A 87 15.15 -1.69 -0.78
C ILE A 87 16.60 -1.99 -0.42
N PRO A 88 17.56 -1.77 -1.33
CA PRO A 88 18.98 -1.95 -1.04
C PRO A 88 19.46 -1.12 0.15
N ASP A 89 20.40 -1.66 0.92
CA ASP A 89 20.92 -1.04 2.15
C ASP A 89 21.44 0.39 1.95
N LYS A 90 22.02 0.69 0.77
CA LYS A 90 22.52 2.03 0.45
C LYS A 90 21.45 3.13 0.48
N PHE A 91 20.18 2.79 0.40
CA PHE A 91 19.05 3.71 0.46
C PHE A 91 18.32 3.69 1.81
N ARG A 92 18.85 2.94 2.78
CA ARG A 92 18.27 2.75 4.10
C ARG A 92 19.29 3.05 5.19
N GLN A 93 19.46 4.31 5.51
CA GLN A 93 20.42 4.76 6.52
C GLN A 93 20.16 4.17 7.92
N THR A 94 18.88 3.90 8.24
CA THR A 94 18.50 3.30 9.51
C THR A 94 18.92 1.85 9.64
N GLY A 95 19.11 1.15 8.53
CA GLY A 95 19.38 -0.29 8.51
C GLY A 95 18.23 -1.16 9.03
N LEU A 96 17.05 -0.58 9.23
CA LEU A 96 15.85 -1.32 9.68
C LEU A 96 15.48 -2.41 8.68
N LYS A 97 15.25 -3.62 9.17
CA LYS A 97 14.83 -4.76 8.36
C LYS A 97 13.32 -4.89 8.30
N GLU A 98 12.64 -4.43 9.34
CA GLU A 98 11.19 -4.40 9.45
C GLU A 98 10.79 -3.21 10.33
N TYR A 99 9.62 -2.63 10.06
CA TYR A 99 9.11 -1.47 10.80
C TYR A 99 8.37 -1.84 12.09
N TYR A 100 7.95 -3.09 12.21
CA TYR A 100 7.21 -3.59 13.36
C TYR A 100 8.05 -4.54 14.19
N SER A 101 7.92 -4.44 15.52
CA SER A 101 8.36 -5.46 16.47
C SER A 101 7.28 -5.65 17.53
N LYS A 102 7.28 -6.81 18.20
CA LYS A 102 6.36 -7.06 19.32
C LYS A 102 6.63 -6.14 20.52
N ALA A 103 7.87 -5.70 20.69
CA ALA A 103 8.26 -4.85 21.80
C ALA A 103 7.89 -3.39 21.59
N ASP A 104 8.11 -2.88 20.37
CA ASP A 104 8.05 -1.45 20.07
C ASP A 104 6.82 -1.06 19.24
N GLY A 105 6.04 -2.06 18.79
CA GLY A 105 4.98 -1.83 17.82
C GLY A 105 5.55 -1.38 16.46
N TRP A 106 4.92 -0.40 15.84
CA TRP A 106 5.34 0.16 14.55
C TRP A 106 6.10 1.50 14.68
N ASN A 107 6.44 1.91 15.89
CA ASN A 107 7.06 3.21 16.21
C ASN A 107 8.38 3.48 15.49
N ARG A 108 9.11 2.45 15.07
CA ARG A 108 10.37 2.61 14.34
C ARG A 108 10.19 3.10 12.90
N MET A 109 8.99 3.11 12.41
CA MET A 109 8.68 3.62 11.08
C MET A 109 8.94 5.14 10.94
N ASP A 110 8.71 5.89 12.01
CA ASP A 110 9.00 7.33 12.04
C ASP A 110 10.50 7.58 11.81
N GLU A 111 11.36 6.77 12.40
CA GLU A 111 12.81 6.86 12.19
C GLU A 111 13.18 6.59 10.71
N ALA A 112 12.55 5.60 10.09
CA ALA A 112 12.77 5.30 8.68
C ALA A 112 12.30 6.46 7.77
N TRP A 113 11.15 7.05 8.06
CA TRP A 113 10.62 8.17 7.29
C TRP A 113 11.49 9.43 7.37
N GLU A 114 12.15 9.64 8.50
CA GLU A 114 13.04 10.78 8.67
C GLU A 114 14.41 10.60 8.00
N LYS A 115 14.93 9.37 7.95
CA LYS A 115 16.33 9.11 7.62
C LYS A 115 16.56 8.32 6.33
N ASP A 116 15.63 7.43 5.97
CA ASP A 116 15.80 6.56 4.81
C ASP A 116 15.36 7.28 3.53
N GLU A 117 16.11 7.10 2.44
CA GLU A 117 15.78 7.68 1.14
C GLU A 117 14.51 7.07 0.54
N PHE A 118 14.30 5.77 0.79
CA PHE A 118 13.10 5.04 0.37
C PHE A 118 12.54 4.24 1.53
N VAL A 119 11.22 4.27 1.65
CA VAL A 119 10.45 3.47 2.61
C VAL A 119 9.36 2.68 1.91
N LEU A 120 8.98 1.53 2.46
CA LEU A 120 7.82 0.78 1.98
C LEU A 120 6.54 1.32 2.63
N ASP A 121 5.45 1.28 1.85
CA ASP A 121 4.11 1.51 2.38
C ASP A 121 3.75 0.37 3.36
N PRO A 122 3.54 0.65 4.65
CA PRO A 122 3.30 -0.36 5.66
C PRO A 122 1.98 -1.12 5.47
N THR A 123 1.03 -0.54 4.73
CA THR A 123 -0.26 -1.15 4.43
C THR A 123 -0.18 -2.20 3.33
N LYS A 124 0.96 -2.32 2.66
CA LYS A 124 1.22 -3.30 1.61
C LYS A 124 1.94 -4.51 2.17
N ILE A 125 1.32 -5.68 2.06
CA ILE A 125 1.86 -6.94 2.56
C ILE A 125 2.15 -7.83 1.37
N THR A 126 3.42 -7.97 1.02
CA THR A 126 3.85 -8.89 -0.03
C THR A 126 4.22 -10.23 0.59
N LEU A 127 3.50 -11.26 0.19
CA LEU A 127 3.71 -12.63 0.65
C LEU A 127 4.36 -13.44 -0.47
N TYR A 128 5.54 -14.00 -0.20
CA TYR A 128 6.16 -14.97 -1.08
C TYR A 128 5.54 -16.35 -0.84
N ILE A 129 5.03 -16.95 -1.90
CA ILE A 129 4.31 -18.24 -1.88
C ILE A 129 5.03 -19.35 -2.67
N GLY A 130 6.22 -19.07 -3.20
CA GLY A 130 6.94 -19.99 -4.08
C GLY A 130 7.21 -21.36 -3.46
N LYS A 131 7.34 -21.44 -2.13
CA LYS A 131 7.53 -22.72 -1.41
C LYS A 131 6.31 -23.63 -1.43
N THR A 132 5.12 -23.10 -1.75
CA THR A 132 3.89 -23.90 -1.83
C THR A 132 3.78 -24.72 -3.11
N GLY A 133 4.56 -24.40 -4.14
CA GLY A 133 4.43 -24.98 -5.48
C GLY A 133 3.22 -24.49 -6.27
N VAL A 134 2.48 -23.51 -5.75
CA VAL A 134 1.29 -22.91 -6.38
C VAL A 134 1.67 -21.53 -6.93
N ASP A 135 1.25 -21.22 -8.15
CA ASP A 135 1.43 -19.88 -8.71
C ASP A 135 0.43 -18.86 -8.11
N GLY A 136 0.77 -17.57 -8.23
CA GLY A 136 0.00 -16.49 -7.61
C GLY A 136 -1.44 -16.39 -8.09
N ASP A 137 -1.71 -16.63 -9.37
CA ASP A 137 -3.08 -16.53 -9.91
C ASP A 137 -3.94 -17.70 -9.43
N THR A 138 -3.38 -18.91 -9.39
CA THR A 138 -4.05 -20.07 -8.81
C THR A 138 -4.29 -19.84 -7.31
N PHE A 139 -3.31 -19.32 -6.58
CA PHE A 139 -3.45 -19.01 -5.15
C PHE A 139 -4.55 -17.98 -4.92
N LYS A 140 -4.57 -16.89 -5.69
CA LYS A 140 -5.61 -15.87 -5.62
C LYS A 140 -7.00 -16.44 -5.90
N ASN A 141 -7.17 -17.10 -7.05
CA ASN A 141 -8.50 -17.46 -7.52
C ASN A 141 -9.06 -18.67 -6.77
N LYS A 142 -8.32 -19.80 -6.76
CA LYS A 142 -8.82 -21.06 -6.19
C LYS A 142 -8.80 -21.09 -4.65
N TYR A 143 -7.81 -20.46 -4.02
CA TYR A 143 -7.65 -20.57 -2.59
C TYR A 143 -8.21 -19.38 -1.84
N LEU A 144 -8.01 -18.16 -2.31
CA LEU A 144 -8.49 -16.98 -1.61
C LEU A 144 -9.90 -16.59 -2.03
N MET A 145 -10.16 -16.46 -3.33
CA MET A 145 -11.46 -16.02 -3.81
C MET A 145 -12.52 -17.12 -3.65
N ASP A 146 -12.31 -18.29 -4.23
CA ASP A 146 -13.32 -19.34 -4.27
C ASP A 146 -13.68 -19.90 -2.88
N LYS A 147 -12.68 -20.01 -1.99
CA LYS A 147 -12.88 -20.59 -0.66
C LYS A 147 -13.25 -19.59 0.43
N PHE A 148 -12.69 -18.39 0.38
CA PHE A 148 -12.78 -17.44 1.47
C PHE A 148 -13.35 -16.08 1.05
N ASN A 149 -13.66 -15.89 -0.23
CA ASN A 149 -14.13 -14.62 -0.79
C ASN A 149 -13.16 -13.44 -0.48
N ILE A 150 -11.85 -13.73 -0.42
CA ILE A 150 -10.81 -12.75 -0.17
C ILE A 150 -10.23 -12.29 -1.50
N GLN A 151 -10.41 -11.01 -1.82
CA GLN A 151 -9.81 -10.39 -2.97
C GLN A 151 -8.50 -9.71 -2.58
N ILE A 152 -7.45 -9.95 -3.37
CA ILE A 152 -6.14 -9.34 -3.17
C ILE A 152 -5.81 -8.34 -4.29
N ASN A 153 -4.87 -7.46 -4.02
CA ASN A 153 -4.50 -6.37 -4.93
C ASN A 153 -3.83 -6.88 -6.22
N LYS A 154 -2.75 -7.65 -6.09
CA LYS A 154 -1.94 -8.07 -7.22
C LYS A 154 -1.30 -9.44 -6.97
N THR A 155 -1.01 -10.14 -8.07
CA THR A 155 -0.25 -11.39 -8.07
C THR A 155 0.97 -11.27 -8.97
N SER A 156 1.98 -12.07 -8.67
CA SER A 156 3.03 -12.48 -9.59
C SER A 156 3.13 -14.01 -9.56
N ARG A 157 4.08 -14.58 -10.29
CA ARG A 157 4.26 -16.02 -10.28
C ARG A 157 4.41 -16.61 -8.87
N ASN A 158 5.22 -15.97 -8.04
CA ASN A 158 5.60 -16.48 -6.72
C ASN A 158 5.22 -15.56 -5.56
N THR A 159 4.51 -14.47 -5.81
CA THR A 159 4.09 -13.52 -4.77
C THR A 159 2.64 -13.12 -4.92
N VAL A 160 2.04 -12.79 -3.81
CA VAL A 160 0.71 -12.17 -3.73
C VAL A 160 0.79 -10.91 -2.87
N LEU A 161 0.06 -9.88 -3.24
CA LEU A 161 0.04 -8.59 -2.55
C LEU A 161 -1.31 -8.36 -1.91
N PHE A 162 -1.33 -8.33 -0.59
CA PHE A 162 -2.44 -7.85 0.20
C PHE A 162 -2.29 -6.36 0.49
N MET A 163 -3.40 -5.72 0.74
CA MET A 163 -3.45 -4.31 1.10
C MET A 163 -4.52 -4.09 2.15
N THR A 164 -4.16 -3.45 3.25
CA THR A 164 -5.10 -2.89 4.21
C THR A 164 -5.41 -1.43 3.83
N ASN A 165 -6.58 -0.97 4.19
CA ASN A 165 -6.99 0.43 4.00
C ASN A 165 -8.02 0.80 5.07
N ILE A 166 -8.44 2.05 5.10
CA ILE A 166 -9.40 2.56 6.08
C ILE A 166 -10.78 1.88 6.06
N GLY A 167 -11.07 1.08 5.06
CA GLY A 167 -12.29 0.26 4.97
C GLY A 167 -12.06 -1.22 5.28
N THR A 168 -10.85 -1.61 5.67
CA THR A 168 -10.55 -2.98 6.10
C THR A 168 -10.88 -3.11 7.58
N THR A 169 -11.86 -3.96 7.91
CA THR A 169 -12.33 -4.22 9.28
C THR A 169 -12.17 -5.69 9.65
#